data_7a405f29206ee161ed9f0a17932817b0
#
_entry.id   7a405f29206ee161ed9f0a17932817b0
#
_cell.length_a   1.000
_cell.length_b   1.000
_cell.length_c   1.000
_cell.angle_alpha   90.00
_cell.angle_beta   90.00
_cell.angle_gamma   90.00
#
_symmetry.space_group_name_H-M   'P 1'
#
loop_
_entity.id
_entity.type
_entity.pdbx_description
1 polymer ?
#
loop_
_entity_poly.entity_id
_entity_poly.type
_entity_poly.pdbx_seq_one_letter_code
_entity_poly.pdbx_strand_id
1 'polypeptide(L)'
;WPGLFLESARWLIVKRQIEEAQSVLRILAERNRPHGQMLGEEAQEALQDLENTCPLPATSSFSFASLLNYRNIWKNLLILGFTNFIAHAIRHCYQPVGGGGSPSDFYLCSLLASGTAALACVFLGVTVDRFGRRGILLLSMTLTGIASLVLLGLWDYLNEAAITTFSVLGLFSSQAAAILSTLLAAEVIPTTVRGRGLGLIMALGALGGLSGPAQRLHMGHGAFLQHVVLAACALLCILSIMLLPETKRKLLPEVLRDGELCRRPSLLRQPPPNRCDHVPLLATPNPAL
;
A
#
# COMPACT_ATOMS: atom_id res chain seq x y z
N TRP A 1 -14.57 22.70 8.53
CA TRP A 1 -13.89 21.51 9.10
C TRP A 1 -12.35 21.62 9.14
N PRO A 2 -11.65 22.61 8.52
CA PRO A 2 -10.19 22.67 8.54
C PRO A 2 -9.58 22.85 9.94
N GLY A 3 -10.33 23.30 10.93
CA GLY A 3 -9.86 23.47 12.33
C GLY A 3 -9.87 22.19 13.17
N LEU A 4 -10.48 21.09 12.73
CA LEU A 4 -10.56 19.83 13.47
C LEU A 4 -9.41 18.86 13.16
N PHE A 5 -8.87 18.93 11.96
CA PHE A 5 -7.77 18.09 11.50
C PHE A 5 -6.53 18.94 11.28
N LEU A 6 -5.51 18.67 12.09
CA LEU A 6 -4.19 19.30 11.92
C LEU A 6 -3.50 18.67 10.71
N GLU A 7 -2.88 19.48 9.86
CA GLU A 7 -2.05 18.96 8.78
C GLU A 7 -0.80 18.28 9.34
N SER A 8 -0.23 17.37 8.56
CA SER A 8 0.99 16.68 8.99
C SER A 8 2.15 17.68 9.11
N ALA A 9 2.71 17.83 10.30
CA ALA A 9 3.88 18.69 10.54
C ALA A 9 5.04 18.35 9.59
N ARG A 10 5.25 17.05 9.32
CA ARG A 10 6.27 16.59 8.38
C ARG A 10 6.02 17.06 6.94
N TRP A 11 4.78 17.09 6.50
CA TRP A 11 4.39 17.59 5.19
C TRP A 11 4.59 19.11 5.09
N LEU A 12 4.24 19.86 6.15
CA LEU A 12 4.45 21.28 6.23
C LEU A 12 5.93 21.66 6.19
N ILE A 13 6.80 20.92 6.89
CA ILE A 13 8.27 21.13 6.87
C ILE A 13 8.80 20.89 5.44
N VAL A 14 8.39 19.82 4.79
CA VAL A 14 8.80 19.53 3.40
C VAL A 14 8.29 20.60 2.43
N LYS A 15 7.15 21.23 2.73
CA LYS A 15 6.62 22.38 1.97
C LYS A 15 7.23 23.74 2.35
N ARG A 16 8.14 23.78 3.31
CA ARG A 16 8.72 25.01 3.87
C ARG A 16 7.72 25.97 4.52
N GLN A 17 6.59 25.49 4.94
CA GLN A 17 5.64 26.19 5.77
C GLN A 17 6.02 26.01 7.26
N ILE A 18 7.19 26.55 7.62
CA ILE A 18 7.83 26.27 8.92
C ILE A 18 7.01 26.82 10.06
N GLU A 19 6.45 28.03 9.92
CA GLU A 19 5.60 28.66 10.94
C GLU A 19 4.35 27.82 11.24
N GLU A 20 3.70 27.31 10.19
CA GLU A 20 2.54 26.43 10.35
C GLU A 20 2.94 25.08 10.96
N ALA A 21 4.08 24.52 10.57
CA ALA A 21 4.62 23.29 11.15
C ALA A 21 4.93 23.46 12.66
N GLN A 22 5.52 24.57 13.04
CA GLN A 22 5.78 24.89 14.45
C GLN A 22 4.49 25.03 15.25
N SER A 23 3.47 25.68 14.71
CA SER A 23 2.17 25.82 15.38
C SER A 23 1.51 24.45 15.61
N VAL A 24 1.56 23.57 14.62
CA VAL A 24 1.03 22.20 14.72
C VAL A 24 1.82 21.37 15.74
N LEU A 25 3.15 21.44 15.74
CA LEU A 25 3.99 20.73 16.70
C LEU A 25 3.74 21.24 18.13
N ARG A 26 3.54 22.54 18.30
CA ARG A 26 3.19 23.13 19.60
C ARG A 26 1.85 22.60 20.11
N ILE A 27 0.82 22.58 19.27
CA ILE A 27 -0.49 22.03 19.64
C ILE A 27 -0.39 20.54 19.99
N LEU A 28 0.39 19.77 19.24
CA LEU A 28 0.62 18.33 19.51
C LEU A 28 1.37 18.14 20.83
N ALA A 29 2.39 18.95 21.09
CA ALA A 29 3.13 18.93 22.34
C ALA A 29 2.24 19.29 23.55
N GLU A 30 1.39 20.30 23.43
CA GLU A 30 0.44 20.69 24.48
C GLU A 30 -0.60 19.58 24.78
N ARG A 31 -1.08 18.88 23.73
CA ARG A 31 -2.05 17.78 23.89
C ARG A 31 -1.44 16.50 24.46
N ASN A 32 -0.17 16.23 24.18
CA ASN A 32 0.52 15.01 24.59
C ASN A 32 1.24 15.12 25.94
N ARG A 33 1.18 16.26 26.60
CA ARG A 33 1.86 16.44 27.89
C ARG A 33 1.08 15.84 29.05
N PRO A 34 1.74 15.06 29.90
CA PRO A 34 1.32 14.94 31.28
C PRO A 34 1.49 16.31 31.97
N HIS A 35 0.50 16.71 32.76
CA HIS A 35 0.40 18.03 33.42
C HIS A 35 1.73 18.57 33.91
N GLY A 36 2.12 19.77 33.42
CA GLY A 36 3.03 20.66 34.10
C GLY A 36 4.44 20.89 33.54
N GLN A 37 4.84 20.31 32.41
CA GLN A 37 6.15 20.61 31.80
C GLN A 37 6.04 21.67 30.68
N MET A 38 6.74 22.78 30.82
CA MET A 38 6.92 23.79 29.76
C MET A 38 7.69 23.17 28.57
N LEU A 39 7.44 23.65 27.36
CA LEU A 39 8.22 23.26 26.17
C LEU A 39 9.67 23.68 26.46
N GLY A 40 10.55 22.69 26.66
CA GLY A 40 11.95 22.99 26.97
C GLY A 40 12.56 23.82 25.83
N GLU A 41 13.43 24.70 26.19
CA GLU A 41 14.23 25.54 25.25
C GLU A 41 14.90 24.65 24.18
N GLU A 42 15.30 23.40 24.53
CA GLU A 42 15.85 22.41 23.64
C GLU A 42 14.91 22.04 22.45
N ALA A 43 13.58 22.00 22.65
CA ALA A 43 12.65 21.70 21.56
C ALA A 43 12.44 22.91 20.63
N GLN A 44 12.59 24.11 21.14
CA GLN A 44 12.59 25.34 20.34
C GLN A 44 13.89 25.51 19.57
N GLU A 45 15.05 25.21 20.19
CA GLU A 45 16.34 25.19 19.52
C GLU A 45 16.38 24.11 18.41
N ALA A 46 15.87 22.90 18.65
CA ALA A 46 15.78 21.85 17.64
C ALA A 46 14.89 22.22 16.44
N LEU A 47 13.82 23.00 16.67
CA LEU A 47 12.97 23.50 15.59
C LEU A 47 13.67 24.63 14.79
N GLN A 48 14.46 25.45 15.46
CA GLN A 48 15.23 26.53 14.85
C GLN A 48 16.44 25.99 14.07
N ASP A 49 17.08 24.92 14.59
CA ASP A 49 18.13 24.19 13.89
C ASP A 49 17.60 23.46 12.64
N LEU A 50 16.38 22.95 12.67
CA LEU A 50 15.69 22.40 11.50
C LEU A 50 15.51 23.45 10.40
N GLU A 51 15.22 24.69 10.75
CA GLU A 51 15.09 25.79 9.82
C GLU A 51 16.43 26.13 9.14
N ASN A 52 17.51 26.12 9.91
CA ASN A 52 18.86 26.45 9.45
C ASN A 52 19.54 25.31 8.68
N THR A 53 19.22 24.05 9.01
CA THR A 53 19.92 22.86 8.49
C THR A 53 19.28 22.28 7.24
N CYS A 54 18.05 22.67 6.88
CA CYS A 54 17.35 22.19 5.68
C CYS A 54 17.43 23.19 4.52
N PRO A 55 18.52 23.22 3.72
CA PRO A 55 18.53 23.92 2.44
C PRO A 55 17.79 23.07 1.39
N LEU A 56 16.50 22.85 1.61
CA LEU A 56 15.65 22.19 0.61
C LEU A 56 15.37 23.16 -0.54
N PRO A 57 15.49 22.73 -1.79
CA PRO A 57 15.20 23.58 -2.93
C PRO A 57 13.75 24.09 -2.84
N ALA A 58 13.56 25.36 -3.21
CA ALA A 58 12.25 26.02 -3.21
C ALA A 58 11.21 25.10 -3.87
N THR A 59 10.09 24.90 -3.19
CA THR A 59 8.97 24.08 -3.69
C THR A 59 8.36 24.72 -4.93
N SER A 60 8.85 24.33 -6.09
CA SER A 60 8.02 24.40 -7.30
C SER A 60 6.75 23.61 -7.03
N SER A 61 5.60 24.14 -7.36
CA SER A 61 4.31 23.43 -7.28
C SER A 61 4.47 22.09 -7.97
N PHE A 62 4.51 20.97 -7.18
CA PHE A 62 4.71 19.66 -7.75
C PHE A 62 3.53 19.30 -8.64
N SER A 63 3.73 19.45 -9.94
CA SER A 63 2.79 18.96 -10.94
C SER A 63 2.87 17.44 -11.02
N PHE A 64 1.74 16.77 -11.31
CA PHE A 64 1.74 15.34 -11.59
C PHE A 64 2.69 14.97 -12.75
N ALA A 65 2.90 15.89 -13.68
CA ALA A 65 3.85 15.76 -14.78
C ALA A 65 5.31 15.61 -14.29
N SER A 66 5.68 16.20 -13.15
CA SER A 66 7.03 16.04 -12.60
C SER A 66 7.30 14.63 -12.07
N LEU A 67 6.25 13.90 -11.67
CA LEU A 67 6.35 12.47 -11.30
C LEU A 67 6.80 11.58 -12.46
N LEU A 68 6.40 11.92 -13.69
CA LEU A 68 6.74 11.16 -14.88
C LEU A 68 8.25 11.16 -15.17
N ASN A 69 8.96 12.20 -14.70
CA ASN A 69 10.41 12.31 -14.87
C ASN A 69 11.18 11.34 -13.96
N TYR A 70 10.53 10.81 -12.90
CA TYR A 70 11.14 9.89 -11.94
C TYR A 70 10.75 8.44 -12.26
N ARG A 71 11.59 7.76 -13.03
CA ARG A 71 11.31 6.44 -13.60
C ARG A 71 11.01 5.36 -12.55
N ASN A 72 11.73 5.34 -11.43
CA ASN A 72 11.54 4.31 -10.41
C ASN A 72 10.25 4.51 -9.63
N ILE A 73 9.88 5.75 -9.32
CA ILE A 73 8.62 6.08 -8.64
C ILE A 73 7.44 5.65 -9.53
N TRP A 74 7.47 6.03 -10.79
CA TRP A 74 6.43 5.69 -11.76
C TRP A 74 6.31 4.18 -11.97
N LYS A 75 7.44 3.47 -12.10
CA LYS A 75 7.47 2.01 -12.19
C LYS A 75 6.82 1.34 -10.97
N ASN A 76 7.21 1.76 -9.76
CA ASN A 76 6.65 1.21 -8.53
C ASN A 76 5.15 1.50 -8.41
N LEU A 77 4.72 2.70 -8.80
CA LEU A 77 3.31 3.12 -8.84
C LEU A 77 2.49 2.25 -9.80
N LEU A 78 3.00 1.98 -11.01
CA LEU A 78 2.35 1.10 -11.98
C LEU A 78 2.22 -0.32 -11.48
N ILE A 79 3.30 -0.90 -10.93
CA ILE A 79 3.30 -2.28 -10.43
C ILE A 79 2.28 -2.42 -9.28
N LEU A 80 2.29 -1.49 -8.32
CA LEU A 80 1.38 -1.53 -7.17
C LEU A 80 -0.07 -1.26 -7.57
N GLY A 81 -0.29 -0.32 -8.49
CA GLY A 81 -1.61 -0.03 -9.02
C GLY A 81 -2.20 -1.21 -9.80
N PHE A 82 -1.39 -1.87 -10.63
CA PHE A 82 -1.79 -3.08 -11.36
C PHE A 82 -2.07 -4.24 -10.39
N THR A 83 -1.22 -4.44 -9.39
CA THR A 83 -1.43 -5.48 -8.36
C THR A 83 -2.72 -5.23 -7.59
N ASN A 84 -3.00 -3.98 -7.22
CA ASN A 84 -4.23 -3.61 -6.51
C ASN A 84 -5.47 -3.82 -7.38
N PHE A 85 -5.40 -3.42 -8.66
CA PHE A 85 -6.45 -3.65 -9.65
C PHE A 85 -6.80 -5.14 -9.75
N ILE A 86 -5.80 -6.01 -9.97
CA ILE A 86 -6.01 -7.45 -10.12
C ILE A 86 -6.49 -8.10 -8.82
N ALA A 87 -5.95 -7.70 -7.67
CA ALA A 87 -6.40 -8.22 -6.38
C ALA A 87 -7.89 -7.92 -6.13
N HIS A 88 -8.32 -6.70 -6.43
CA HIS A 88 -9.74 -6.33 -6.34
C HIS A 88 -10.61 -7.05 -7.38
N ALA A 89 -10.15 -7.20 -8.62
CA ALA A 89 -10.87 -7.92 -9.66
C ALA A 89 -11.10 -9.39 -9.26
N ILE A 90 -10.05 -10.08 -8.82
CA ILE A 90 -10.13 -11.48 -8.38
C ILE A 90 -11.04 -11.61 -7.16
N ARG A 91 -10.93 -10.72 -6.18
CA ARG A 91 -11.81 -10.72 -5.00
C ARG A 91 -13.28 -10.70 -5.38
N HIS A 92 -13.66 -9.84 -6.33
CA HIS A 92 -15.06 -9.75 -6.78
C HIS A 92 -15.53 -10.98 -7.56
N CYS A 93 -14.62 -11.69 -8.21
CA CYS A 93 -14.94 -12.97 -8.86
C CYS A 93 -15.22 -14.07 -7.84
N TYR A 94 -14.54 -14.07 -6.70
CA TYR A 94 -14.75 -15.05 -5.62
C TYR A 94 -15.90 -14.73 -4.69
N GLN A 95 -16.42 -13.50 -4.69
CA GLN A 95 -17.60 -13.19 -3.91
C GLN A 95 -18.77 -14.04 -4.42
N PRO A 96 -19.33 -14.95 -3.60
CA PRO A 96 -20.45 -15.75 -4.02
C PRO A 96 -21.58 -14.82 -4.44
N VAL A 97 -22.07 -15.04 -5.65
CA VAL A 97 -23.20 -14.29 -6.17
C VAL A 97 -24.44 -14.81 -5.44
N GLY A 98 -24.99 -14.03 -4.54
CA GLY A 98 -26.29 -14.30 -3.92
C GLY A 98 -27.41 -14.17 -4.95
N GLY A 99 -27.34 -14.99 -6.00
CA GLY A 99 -28.30 -15.00 -7.09
C GLY A 99 -29.07 -16.33 -7.11
N GLY A 100 -30.26 -16.37 -6.53
CA GLY A 100 -31.15 -17.51 -6.63
C GLY A 100 -31.30 -18.40 -5.39
N GLY A 101 -30.52 -18.17 -4.34
CA GLY A 101 -30.64 -18.84 -3.06
C GLY A 101 -31.57 -18.13 -2.08
N SER A 102 -31.76 -18.75 -0.94
CA SER A 102 -32.55 -18.17 0.16
C SER A 102 -31.86 -16.91 0.70
N PRO A 103 -32.58 -16.01 1.40
CA PRO A 103 -31.97 -14.86 2.08
C PRO A 103 -30.83 -15.25 3.02
N SER A 104 -30.86 -16.46 3.60
CA SER A 104 -29.81 -17.03 4.44
C SER A 104 -28.47 -17.14 3.71
N ASP A 105 -28.46 -17.51 2.43
CA ASP A 105 -27.23 -17.68 1.65
C ASP A 105 -26.55 -16.34 1.40
N PHE A 106 -27.33 -15.28 1.18
CA PHE A 106 -26.78 -13.93 1.02
C PHE A 106 -26.07 -13.46 2.31
N TYR A 107 -26.68 -13.67 3.47
CA TYR A 107 -26.08 -13.29 4.75
C TYR A 107 -24.82 -14.11 5.05
N LEU A 108 -24.84 -15.41 4.78
CA LEU A 108 -23.68 -16.29 4.95
C LEU A 108 -22.50 -15.83 4.07
N CYS A 109 -22.77 -15.56 2.79
CA CYS A 109 -21.75 -15.08 1.84
C CYS A 109 -21.17 -13.72 2.26
N SER A 110 -22.01 -12.80 2.72
CA SER A 110 -21.57 -11.49 3.21
C SER A 110 -20.75 -11.62 4.50
N LEU A 111 -21.13 -12.53 5.40
CA LEU A 111 -20.40 -12.82 6.62
C LEU A 111 -19.02 -13.42 6.31
N LEU A 112 -18.95 -14.38 5.39
CA LEU A 112 -17.68 -14.96 4.95
C LEU A 112 -16.76 -13.93 4.31
N ALA A 113 -17.28 -13.06 3.45
CA ALA A 113 -16.48 -12.01 2.82
C ALA A 113 -15.94 -10.99 3.83
N SER A 114 -16.76 -10.58 4.80
CA SER A 114 -16.36 -9.66 5.86
C SER A 114 -15.39 -10.33 6.85
N GLY A 115 -15.65 -11.59 7.21
CA GLY A 115 -14.81 -12.38 8.10
C GLY A 115 -13.42 -12.61 7.51
N THR A 116 -13.33 -12.94 6.23
CA THR A 116 -12.03 -13.10 5.54
C THR A 116 -11.26 -11.78 5.47
N ALA A 117 -11.94 -10.64 5.29
CA ALA A 117 -11.30 -9.33 5.32
C ALA A 117 -10.72 -8.99 6.70
N ALA A 118 -11.48 -9.24 7.76
CA ALA A 118 -11.00 -9.04 9.13
C ALA A 118 -9.82 -9.96 9.46
N LEU A 119 -9.91 -11.23 9.08
CA LEU A 119 -8.84 -12.20 9.27
C LEU A 119 -7.57 -11.81 8.51
N ALA A 120 -7.70 -11.29 7.29
CA ALA A 120 -6.57 -10.78 6.50
C ALA A 120 -5.87 -9.59 7.19
N CYS A 121 -6.64 -8.66 7.78
CA CYS A 121 -6.06 -7.55 8.55
C CYS A 121 -5.26 -8.05 9.76
N VAL A 122 -5.81 -8.99 10.54
CA VAL A 122 -5.12 -9.56 11.70
C VAL A 122 -3.87 -10.32 11.26
N PHE A 123 -3.97 -11.15 10.23
CA PHE A 123 -2.83 -11.87 9.66
C PHE A 123 -1.71 -10.93 9.23
N LEU A 124 -2.04 -9.86 8.51
CA LEU A 124 -1.06 -8.87 8.08
C LEU A 124 -0.43 -8.14 9.27
N GLY A 125 -1.21 -7.74 10.27
CA GLY A 125 -0.70 -7.08 11.48
C GLY A 125 0.37 -7.89 12.21
N VAL A 126 0.22 -9.23 12.24
CA VAL A 126 1.19 -10.13 12.90
C VAL A 126 2.40 -10.46 12.02
N THR A 127 2.20 -10.58 10.70
CA THR A 127 3.20 -11.17 9.80
C THR A 127 4.06 -10.16 9.07
N VAL A 128 3.53 -8.97 8.77
CA VAL A 128 4.20 -7.96 7.93
C VAL A 128 5.55 -7.52 8.51
N ASP A 129 5.63 -7.35 9.83
CA ASP A 129 6.87 -6.92 10.48
C ASP A 129 7.90 -8.03 10.61
N ARG A 130 7.47 -9.30 10.60
CA ARG A 130 8.37 -10.46 10.69
C ARG A 130 9.00 -10.83 9.35
N PHE A 131 8.16 -11.01 8.33
CA PHE A 131 8.58 -11.56 7.01
C PHE A 131 8.91 -10.50 5.97
N GLY A 132 8.50 -9.25 6.18
CA GLY A 132 8.67 -8.15 5.25
C GLY A 132 7.48 -7.99 4.28
N ARG A 133 7.31 -6.76 3.81
CA ARG A 133 6.12 -6.36 3.04
C ARG A 133 6.06 -7.05 1.68
N ARG A 134 7.17 -7.04 0.95
CA ARG A 134 7.28 -7.64 -0.38
C ARG A 134 7.10 -9.17 -0.35
N GLY A 135 7.69 -9.85 0.65
CA GLY A 135 7.61 -11.31 0.78
C GLY A 135 6.16 -11.77 0.99
N ILE A 136 5.41 -11.10 1.86
CA ILE A 136 4.00 -11.43 2.11
C ILE A 136 3.12 -11.07 0.93
N LEU A 137 3.42 -9.97 0.21
CA LEU A 137 2.69 -9.61 -1.01
C LEU A 137 2.85 -10.69 -2.09
N LEU A 138 4.08 -11.19 -2.28
CA LEU A 138 4.35 -12.32 -3.16
C LEU A 138 3.58 -13.57 -2.74
N LEU A 139 3.64 -13.92 -1.46
CA LEU A 139 2.92 -15.09 -0.92
C LEU A 139 1.41 -14.95 -1.15
N SER A 140 0.84 -13.80 -0.85
CA SER A 140 -0.59 -13.55 -1.04
C SER A 140 -1.00 -13.68 -2.52
N MET A 141 -0.23 -13.08 -3.44
CA MET A 141 -0.52 -13.17 -4.88
C MET A 141 -0.30 -14.57 -5.43
N THR A 142 0.69 -15.33 -4.94
CA THR A 142 0.89 -16.73 -5.36
C THR A 142 -0.26 -17.63 -4.90
N LEU A 143 -0.71 -17.49 -3.65
CA LEU A 143 -1.87 -18.21 -3.14
C LEU A 143 -3.15 -17.86 -3.94
N THR A 144 -3.35 -16.58 -4.24
CA THR A 144 -4.47 -16.13 -5.08
C THR A 144 -4.40 -16.76 -6.47
N GLY A 145 -3.22 -16.76 -7.10
CA GLY A 145 -2.99 -17.35 -8.40
C GLY A 145 -3.24 -18.85 -8.41
N ILE A 146 -2.74 -19.59 -7.41
CA ILE A 146 -2.95 -21.03 -7.27
C ILE A 146 -4.44 -21.34 -7.07
N ALA A 147 -5.12 -20.63 -6.17
CA ALA A 147 -6.55 -20.82 -5.95
C ALA A 147 -7.36 -20.58 -7.25
N SER A 148 -7.00 -19.53 -8.01
CA SER A 148 -7.64 -19.25 -9.31
C SER A 148 -7.42 -20.38 -10.33
N LEU A 149 -6.20 -20.89 -10.44
CA LEU A 149 -5.86 -21.96 -11.37
C LEU A 149 -6.53 -23.29 -11.00
N VAL A 150 -6.58 -23.61 -9.70
CA VAL A 150 -7.25 -24.82 -9.21
C VAL A 150 -8.74 -24.79 -9.54
N LEU A 151 -9.40 -23.66 -9.22
CA LEU A 151 -10.83 -23.51 -9.53
C LEU A 151 -11.12 -23.52 -11.03
N LEU A 152 -10.21 -22.95 -11.85
CA LEU A 152 -10.36 -22.93 -13.29
C LEU A 152 -10.20 -24.33 -13.92
N GLY A 153 -9.15 -25.07 -13.50
CA GLY A 153 -8.78 -26.33 -14.14
C GLY A 153 -9.51 -27.56 -13.62
N LEU A 154 -9.98 -27.52 -12.38
CA LEU A 154 -10.56 -28.68 -11.69
C LEU A 154 -12.03 -28.45 -11.29
N TRP A 155 -12.70 -27.44 -11.80
CA TRP A 155 -14.10 -27.12 -11.44
C TRP A 155 -15.03 -28.33 -11.50
N ASP A 156 -14.96 -29.09 -12.58
CA ASP A 156 -15.83 -30.26 -12.82
C ASP A 156 -15.47 -31.49 -11.99
N TYR A 157 -14.29 -31.51 -11.38
CA TYR A 157 -13.78 -32.64 -10.57
C TYR A 157 -13.83 -32.37 -9.06
N LEU A 158 -14.05 -31.11 -8.64
CA LEU A 158 -14.05 -30.71 -7.24
C LEU A 158 -15.44 -30.87 -6.61
N ASN A 159 -15.45 -31.36 -5.37
CA ASN A 159 -16.65 -31.36 -4.54
C ASN A 159 -17.01 -29.92 -4.12
N GLU A 160 -18.28 -29.64 -3.84
CA GLU A 160 -18.75 -28.32 -3.38
C GLU A 160 -17.97 -27.78 -2.20
N ALA A 161 -17.62 -28.64 -1.23
CA ALA A 161 -16.80 -28.26 -0.08
C ALA A 161 -15.40 -27.79 -0.49
N ALA A 162 -14.77 -28.43 -1.47
CA ALA A 162 -13.46 -28.03 -1.98
C ALA A 162 -13.54 -26.70 -2.76
N ILE A 163 -14.57 -26.52 -3.59
CA ILE A 163 -14.81 -25.25 -4.31
C ILE A 163 -14.95 -24.11 -3.31
N THR A 164 -15.76 -24.29 -2.26
CA THR A 164 -15.93 -23.27 -1.21
C THR A 164 -14.63 -22.98 -0.49
N THR A 165 -13.84 -24.00 -0.15
CA THR A 165 -12.55 -23.83 0.55
C THR A 165 -11.56 -23.04 -0.30
N PHE A 166 -11.38 -23.36 -1.59
CA PHE A 166 -10.50 -22.62 -2.48
C PHE A 166 -11.02 -21.21 -2.77
N SER A 167 -12.33 -20.99 -2.83
CA SER A 167 -12.93 -19.66 -2.96
C SER A 167 -12.65 -18.79 -1.74
N VAL A 168 -12.81 -19.31 -0.53
CA VAL A 168 -12.50 -18.61 0.72
C VAL A 168 -11.00 -18.30 0.84
N LEU A 169 -10.14 -19.25 0.45
CA LEU A 169 -8.68 -19.02 0.40
C LEU A 169 -8.33 -17.92 -0.60
N GLY A 170 -8.95 -17.94 -1.79
CA GLY A 170 -8.78 -16.90 -2.82
C GLY A 170 -9.25 -15.53 -2.34
N LEU A 171 -10.40 -15.46 -1.65
CA LEU A 171 -10.91 -14.23 -1.01
C LEU A 171 -9.93 -13.68 0.02
N PHE A 172 -9.49 -14.54 0.94
CA PHE A 172 -8.54 -14.15 1.98
C PHE A 172 -7.22 -13.62 1.41
N SER A 173 -6.63 -14.38 0.48
CA SER A 173 -5.33 -14.02 -0.09
C SER A 173 -5.39 -12.79 -0.99
N SER A 174 -6.44 -12.62 -1.80
CA SER A 174 -6.65 -11.42 -2.62
C SER A 174 -6.90 -10.18 -1.78
N GLN A 175 -7.64 -10.32 -0.67
CA GLN A 175 -7.85 -9.22 0.29
C GLN A 175 -6.54 -8.82 0.96
N ALA A 176 -5.72 -9.78 1.40
CA ALA A 176 -4.41 -9.52 1.96
C ALA A 176 -3.50 -8.80 0.96
N ALA A 177 -3.50 -9.23 -0.31
CA ALA A 177 -2.73 -8.59 -1.37
C ALA A 177 -3.18 -7.14 -1.64
N ALA A 178 -4.49 -6.86 -1.65
CA ALA A 178 -5.02 -5.52 -1.84
C ALA A 178 -4.62 -4.56 -0.71
N ILE A 179 -4.76 -5.00 0.55
CA ILE A 179 -4.36 -4.19 1.71
C ILE A 179 -2.85 -3.95 1.69
N LEU A 180 -2.07 -4.99 1.45
CA LEU A 180 -0.61 -4.91 1.50
C LEU A 180 -0.02 -4.11 0.34
N SER A 181 -0.62 -4.16 -0.86
CA SER A 181 -0.21 -3.31 -1.98
C SER A 181 -0.39 -1.83 -1.67
N THR A 182 -1.48 -1.47 -0.99
CA THR A 182 -1.76 -0.10 -0.54
C THR A 182 -0.79 0.33 0.57
N LEU A 183 -0.51 -0.55 1.54
CA LEU A 183 0.47 -0.30 2.59
C LEU A 183 1.88 -0.06 2.01
N LEU A 184 2.31 -0.96 1.13
CA LEU A 184 3.62 -0.86 0.47
C LEU A 184 3.73 0.41 -0.39
N ALA A 185 2.62 0.82 -1.03
CA ALA A 185 2.55 2.08 -1.76
C ALA A 185 2.76 3.28 -0.84
N ALA A 186 2.15 3.28 0.35
CA ALA A 186 2.33 4.34 1.34
C ALA A 186 3.79 4.45 1.84
N GLU A 187 4.53 3.33 1.87
CA GLU A 187 5.93 3.30 2.28
C GLU A 187 6.91 3.68 1.15
N VAL A 188 6.59 3.34 -0.10
CA VAL A 188 7.48 3.55 -1.26
C VAL A 188 7.31 4.94 -1.87
N ILE A 189 6.11 5.51 -1.81
CA ILE A 189 5.82 6.80 -2.44
C ILE A 189 6.28 7.95 -1.52
N PRO A 190 7.06 8.92 -2.05
CA PRO A 190 7.52 10.07 -1.29
C PRO A 190 6.38 10.89 -0.67
N THR A 191 6.63 11.45 0.51
CA THR A 191 5.63 12.20 1.28
C THR A 191 4.98 13.33 0.50
N THR A 192 5.74 14.02 -0.37
CA THR A 192 5.26 15.12 -1.21
C THR A 192 4.13 14.75 -2.16
N VAL A 193 4.11 13.52 -2.64
CA VAL A 193 3.17 13.04 -3.68
C VAL A 193 2.36 11.82 -3.23
N ARG A 194 2.55 11.37 -1.97
CA ARG A 194 1.94 10.15 -1.41
C ARG A 194 0.43 10.15 -1.54
N GLY A 195 -0.24 11.23 -1.16
CA GLY A 195 -1.71 11.29 -1.23
C GLY A 195 -2.25 11.09 -2.65
N ARG A 196 -1.61 11.71 -3.64
CA ARG A 196 -1.99 11.57 -5.06
C ARG A 196 -1.69 10.17 -5.59
N GLY A 197 -0.52 9.62 -5.25
CA GLY A 197 -0.13 8.27 -5.66
C GLY A 197 -1.04 7.19 -5.05
N LEU A 198 -1.36 7.29 -3.76
CA LEU A 198 -2.31 6.39 -3.10
C LEU A 198 -3.71 6.52 -3.69
N GLY A 199 -4.18 7.76 -3.94
CA GLY A 199 -5.47 7.99 -4.58
C GLY A 199 -5.57 7.31 -5.95
N LEU A 200 -4.52 7.38 -6.76
CA LEU A 200 -4.47 6.68 -8.05
C LEU A 200 -4.52 5.15 -7.88
N ILE A 201 -3.76 4.58 -6.95
CA ILE A 201 -3.76 3.13 -6.69
C ILE A 201 -5.14 2.66 -6.21
N MET A 202 -5.77 3.41 -5.31
CA MET A 202 -7.12 3.10 -4.83
C MET A 202 -8.17 3.22 -5.93
N ALA A 203 -8.06 4.23 -6.81
CA ALA A 203 -8.94 4.37 -7.96
C ALA A 203 -8.80 3.19 -8.94
N LEU A 204 -7.57 2.74 -9.22
CA LEU A 204 -7.33 1.55 -10.02
C LEU A 204 -7.92 0.29 -9.36
N GLY A 205 -7.79 0.15 -8.04
CA GLY A 205 -8.42 -0.94 -7.30
C GLY A 205 -9.96 -0.92 -7.42
N ALA A 206 -10.57 0.25 -7.30
CA ALA A 206 -12.02 0.42 -7.50
C ALA A 206 -12.46 0.04 -8.92
N LEU A 207 -11.67 0.41 -9.94
CA LEU A 207 -11.92 -0.02 -11.32
C LEU A 207 -11.82 -1.56 -11.47
N GLY A 208 -10.86 -2.20 -10.79
CA GLY A 208 -10.77 -3.66 -10.71
C GLY A 208 -12.05 -4.28 -10.13
N GLY A 209 -12.65 -3.63 -9.13
CA GLY A 209 -13.91 -4.05 -8.53
C GLY A 209 -15.12 -4.07 -9.48
N LEU A 210 -15.09 -3.29 -10.56
CA LEU A 210 -16.14 -3.29 -11.58
C LEU A 210 -16.21 -4.58 -12.40
N SER A 211 -15.17 -5.41 -12.36
CA SER A 211 -15.15 -6.71 -13.06
C SER A 211 -16.27 -7.64 -12.57
N GLY A 212 -16.64 -7.61 -11.28
CA GLY A 212 -17.69 -8.42 -10.71
C GLY A 212 -19.10 -8.14 -11.31
N PRO A 213 -19.58 -6.88 -11.32
CA PRO A 213 -20.82 -6.52 -12.01
C PRO A 213 -20.80 -6.81 -13.50
N ALA A 214 -19.68 -6.55 -14.19
CA ALA A 214 -19.54 -6.85 -15.61
C ALA A 214 -19.69 -8.35 -15.92
N GLN A 215 -19.18 -9.22 -15.06
CA GLN A 215 -19.34 -10.66 -15.16
C GLN A 215 -20.80 -11.09 -15.08
N ARG A 216 -21.60 -10.46 -14.23
CA ARG A 216 -23.03 -10.77 -14.08
C ARG A 216 -23.85 -10.50 -15.36
N LEU A 217 -23.42 -9.51 -16.13
CA LEU A 217 -24.09 -9.15 -17.39
C LEU A 217 -23.79 -10.16 -18.53
N HIS A 218 -22.70 -10.92 -18.42
CA HIS A 218 -22.24 -11.87 -19.43
C HIS A 218 -22.32 -13.33 -18.94
N MET A 219 -23.41 -13.73 -18.31
CA MET A 219 -23.68 -15.11 -17.89
C MET A 219 -23.83 -16.07 -19.08
N GLY A 220 -22.74 -16.32 -19.77
CA GLY A 220 -22.59 -17.27 -20.86
C GLY A 220 -21.15 -17.75 -20.89
N HIS A 221 -20.66 -18.23 -22.00
CA HIS A 221 -19.30 -18.75 -22.20
C HIS A 221 -18.15 -17.78 -21.82
N GLY A 222 -18.45 -16.54 -21.45
CA GLY A 222 -17.48 -15.53 -21.05
C GLY A 222 -16.86 -15.73 -19.65
N ALA A 223 -17.53 -16.43 -18.74
CA ALA A 223 -17.04 -16.58 -17.35
C ALA A 223 -15.71 -17.35 -17.29
N PHE A 224 -15.56 -18.41 -18.08
CA PHE A 224 -14.31 -19.19 -18.18
C PHE A 224 -13.15 -18.33 -18.68
N LEU A 225 -13.36 -17.61 -19.78
CA LEU A 225 -12.32 -16.74 -20.37
C LEU A 225 -11.86 -15.66 -19.37
N GLN A 226 -12.78 -15.11 -18.59
CA GLN A 226 -12.45 -14.11 -17.56
C GLN A 226 -11.53 -14.69 -16.48
N HIS A 227 -11.82 -15.89 -15.97
CA HIS A 227 -10.96 -16.53 -14.97
C HIS A 227 -9.56 -16.85 -15.54
N VAL A 228 -9.46 -17.27 -16.81
CA VAL A 228 -8.18 -17.46 -17.49
C VAL A 228 -7.38 -16.15 -17.55
N VAL A 229 -8.03 -15.06 -17.95
CA VAL A 229 -7.38 -13.73 -18.03
C VAL A 229 -6.92 -13.28 -16.66
N LEU A 230 -7.76 -13.41 -15.63
CA LEU A 230 -7.40 -12.98 -14.26
C LEU A 230 -6.25 -13.84 -13.69
N ALA A 231 -6.24 -15.14 -13.93
CA ALA A 231 -5.14 -16.02 -13.53
C ALA A 231 -3.83 -15.67 -14.25
N ALA A 232 -3.86 -15.39 -15.55
CA ALA A 232 -2.71 -14.92 -16.30
C ALA A 232 -2.20 -13.56 -15.78
N CYS A 233 -3.11 -12.64 -15.48
CA CYS A 233 -2.77 -11.34 -14.88
C CYS A 233 -2.16 -11.50 -13.47
N ALA A 234 -2.64 -12.46 -12.66
CA ALA A 234 -2.05 -12.75 -11.36
C ALA A 234 -0.59 -13.22 -11.48
N LEU A 235 -0.28 -14.06 -12.47
CA LEU A 235 1.10 -14.47 -12.75
C LEU A 235 1.99 -13.27 -13.15
N LEU A 236 1.48 -12.39 -14.00
CA LEU A 236 2.18 -11.15 -14.36
C LEU A 236 2.41 -10.25 -13.14
N CYS A 237 1.45 -10.17 -12.22
CA CYS A 237 1.62 -9.45 -10.95
C CYS A 237 2.76 -10.06 -10.12
N ILE A 238 2.84 -11.38 -9.98
CA ILE A 238 3.90 -12.07 -9.24
C ILE A 238 5.28 -11.69 -9.81
N LEU A 239 5.44 -11.75 -11.13
CA LEU A 239 6.67 -11.36 -11.80
C LEU A 239 7.00 -9.88 -11.59
N SER A 240 5.99 -9.02 -11.65
CA SER A 240 6.14 -7.56 -11.45
C SER A 240 6.54 -7.22 -10.01
N ILE A 241 5.95 -7.89 -9.01
CA ILE A 241 6.27 -7.69 -7.58
C ILE A 241 7.73 -8.05 -7.28
N MET A 242 8.32 -8.99 -8.03
CA MET A 242 9.74 -9.31 -7.92
C MET A 242 10.65 -8.11 -8.22
N LEU A 243 10.17 -7.13 -8.96
CA LEU A 243 10.90 -5.90 -9.29
C LEU A 243 10.75 -4.80 -8.23
N LEU A 244 9.83 -4.95 -7.25
CA LEU A 244 9.63 -3.98 -6.18
C LEU A 244 10.78 -3.98 -5.17
N PRO A 245 11.11 -2.81 -4.59
CA PRO A 245 12.04 -2.74 -3.47
C PRO A 245 11.40 -3.29 -2.18
N GLU A 246 12.21 -3.85 -1.28
CA GLU A 246 11.79 -4.17 0.08
C GLU A 246 11.87 -2.92 0.95
N THR A 247 10.83 -2.66 1.72
CA THR A 247 10.72 -1.46 2.56
C THR A 247 10.96 -1.73 4.05
N LYS A 248 11.08 -3.00 4.45
CA LYS A 248 11.29 -3.38 5.84
C LYS A 248 12.50 -2.66 6.45
N ARG A 249 12.28 -1.97 7.58
CA ARG A 249 13.30 -1.20 8.31
C ARG A 249 14.00 -0.10 7.51
N LYS A 250 13.40 0.38 6.44
CA LYS A 250 13.90 1.54 5.71
C LYS A 250 13.18 2.81 6.13
N LEU A 251 13.90 3.92 6.11
CA LEU A 251 13.31 5.24 6.33
C LEU A 251 12.34 5.56 5.20
N LEU A 252 11.26 6.26 5.54
CA LEU A 252 10.27 6.71 4.57
C LEU A 252 10.89 7.78 3.65
N PRO A 253 10.73 7.69 2.33
CA PRO A 253 11.21 8.71 1.42
C PRO A 253 10.44 10.03 1.64
N GLU A 254 11.17 11.12 1.75
CA GLU A 254 10.61 12.45 2.01
C GLU A 254 10.45 13.24 0.72
N VAL A 255 11.50 13.25 -0.08
CA VAL A 255 11.58 13.99 -1.34
C VAL A 255 11.54 13.02 -2.54
N LEU A 256 11.23 13.54 -3.72
CA LEU A 256 11.19 12.76 -4.97
C LEU A 256 12.53 12.06 -5.27
N ARG A 257 13.66 12.71 -4.94
CA ARG A 257 14.99 12.14 -5.11
C ARG A 257 15.20 10.87 -4.29
N ASP A 258 14.72 10.86 -3.05
CA ASP A 258 14.81 9.68 -2.16
C ASP A 258 13.97 8.52 -2.70
N GLY A 259 12.77 8.84 -3.23
CA GLY A 259 11.92 7.85 -3.88
C GLY A 259 12.56 7.23 -5.12
N GLU A 260 13.34 7.99 -5.88
CA GLU A 260 14.08 7.47 -7.05
C GLU A 260 15.25 6.57 -6.62
N LEU A 261 15.88 6.83 -5.47
CA LEU A 261 16.91 5.99 -4.88
C LEU A 261 16.36 4.71 -4.26
N CYS A 262 15.04 4.65 -3.99
CA CYS A 262 14.36 3.48 -3.46
C CYS A 262 14.28 2.37 -4.52
N ARG A 263 15.41 1.76 -4.82
CA ARG A 263 15.59 0.73 -5.85
C ARG A 263 15.97 -0.60 -5.22
N ARG A 264 15.61 -1.70 -5.89
CA ARG A 264 16.15 -3.04 -5.56
C ARG A 264 17.67 -3.02 -5.71
N PRO A 265 18.45 -3.48 -4.71
CA PRO A 265 19.88 -3.65 -4.88
C PRO A 265 20.14 -4.62 -6.04
N SER A 266 21.00 -4.25 -6.98
CA SER A 266 21.38 -5.14 -8.07
C SER A 266 22.27 -6.25 -7.48
N LEU A 267 22.02 -7.50 -7.87
CA LEU A 267 22.81 -8.65 -7.41
C LEU A 267 24.28 -8.57 -7.84
N LEU A 268 24.61 -7.73 -8.82
CA LEU A 268 25.93 -7.63 -9.45
C LEU A 268 26.69 -6.33 -9.11
N ARG A 269 26.08 -5.39 -8.39
CA ARG A 269 26.71 -4.11 -8.07
C ARG A 269 26.68 -3.90 -6.57
N GLN A 270 27.84 -3.75 -5.94
CA GLN A 270 27.90 -3.31 -4.55
C GLN A 270 27.13 -2.02 -4.40
N PRO A 271 26.25 -1.90 -3.39
CA PRO A 271 25.54 -0.66 -3.16
C PRO A 271 26.60 0.44 -2.93
N PRO A 272 26.44 1.62 -3.53
CA PRO A 272 27.26 2.75 -3.14
C PRO A 272 27.10 2.94 -1.63
N PRO A 273 28.16 3.31 -0.90
CA PRO A 273 28.08 3.57 0.53
C PRO A 273 26.91 4.53 0.74
N ASN A 274 26.05 4.21 1.70
CA ASN A 274 24.88 5.00 2.07
C ASN A 274 25.32 6.41 2.49
N ARG A 275 25.60 7.27 1.54
CA ARG A 275 25.57 8.70 1.72
C ARG A 275 24.11 9.14 1.51
N CYS A 276 23.32 8.93 2.53
CA CYS A 276 22.14 9.77 2.72
C CYS A 276 22.69 11.12 3.18
N ASP A 277 22.92 12.04 2.23
CA ASP A 277 23.22 13.44 2.55
C ASP A 277 22.00 14.16 3.17
N HIS A 278 20.94 13.41 3.47
CA HIS A 278 19.76 13.86 4.21
C HIS A 278 19.83 13.30 5.63
N VAL A 279 20.08 14.17 6.58
CA VAL A 279 19.74 13.92 7.97
C VAL A 279 18.22 13.74 8.01
N PRO A 280 17.71 12.54 8.36
CA PRO A 280 16.27 12.37 8.46
C PRO A 280 15.74 13.34 9.53
N LEU A 281 14.69 14.09 9.21
CA LEU A 281 14.08 15.11 10.07
C LEU A 281 13.72 14.62 11.49
N LEU A 282 13.79 13.32 11.74
CA LEU A 282 13.47 12.66 13.01
C LEU A 282 14.58 11.70 13.48
N ALA A 283 15.80 11.78 12.97
CA ALA A 283 16.92 11.05 13.54
C ALA A 283 17.28 11.70 14.89
N THR A 284 16.93 11.05 15.98
CA THR A 284 17.51 11.35 17.29
C THR A 284 19.04 11.22 17.16
N PRO A 285 19.83 12.21 17.59
CA PRO A 285 21.26 12.06 17.70
C PRO A 285 21.54 10.85 18.60
N ASN A 286 22.34 9.92 18.11
CA ASN A 286 22.72 8.74 18.84
C ASN A 286 23.38 9.17 20.16
N PRO A 287 22.86 8.86 21.34
CA PRO A 287 23.58 9.16 22.59
C PRO A 287 24.58 8.02 22.85
N ALA A 288 25.65 7.98 22.04
CA ALA A 288 26.74 7.05 22.28
C ALA A 288 28.01 7.60 21.64
N LEU A 289 28.64 8.49 22.35
CA LEU A 289 30.11 8.63 22.48
C LEU A 289 30.42 9.31 23.81
#